data_528c3a218601165bdd2c27f8bd45bab6
#
_entry.id   528c3a218601165bdd2c27f8bd45bab6
#
_cell.length_a   1.000
_cell.length_b   1.000
_cell.length_c   1.000
_cell.angle_alpha   90.00
_cell.angle_beta   90.00
_cell.angle_gamma   90.00
#
_symmetry.space_group_name_H-M   'P 1'
#
loop_
_entity.id
_entity.type
_entity.pdbx_description
1 polymer ?
#
loop_
_entity_poly.entity_id
_entity_poly.type
_entity_poly.pdbx_seq_one_letter_code
_entity_poly.pdbx_strand_id
1 'polypeptide(L)'
;MKTPTQTSNEGITGDIPGSTKKRRSGATLSVAAWKQFIGVAKPYWLGDEKGRAWLLLALLIVLMLVETKLAVMLNDQAGEMTSALAGRDRDRFWTSVQACLVVLAFAVPIYAFYYYMRDLFANQWRRWLTRRFLDGYLGGRKYYELGSNREIDNPDQRISEDVNTFTGRSIHFMLIFLGSLMQLVAFSAVLWSISHVLVGVLVAYALVGTMVALYVFGNPLIHLNFWQLRREADFRFSLIRVRENAESIAFYGGEAQERARIDSKFDKVIHNFSRLIKKQRALNLFQRTFSQLTLVLPFVILADAVLSGQLEVGRAVQAAGAFTAVLTAVGVIVDNFESLSRFVAGIGRLQTLSSHVLPAPHSASEPACDPSSRIQRTPCSHLKIESLTLCPPQSERVLIKDLTLAVQPGDALLITGDSGCGKSSLLRAIAGLWHQGSGTIHHPPREDCFFLPQQPYMQPGSLRSQLIYPSDRTDLSDEQLLSILEQAHLPYLAGRVGGLDAVLDWEKLLSIGEQQRLAFGRVLVHEPRTVILDEATSALDSANESSLYKRLRDKGTTLVSIAHRAGVLRHHTHVLWLTGDGGWEVHAAGDYQFDVTMPRASVAQGVPVWPSRDTVMAS
;
A
#
# COMPACT_ATOMS: atom_id res chain seq x y z
N MET A 1 22.98 -53.31 -28.30
CA MET A 1 24.30 -52.98 -27.74
C MET A 1 24.15 -51.93 -26.66
N LYS A 2 24.51 -52.30 -25.47
CA LYS A 2 24.64 -51.63 -24.18
C LYS A 2 24.32 -50.12 -24.03
N THR A 3 23.35 -49.78 -23.18
CA THR A 3 23.14 -48.56 -22.45
C THR A 3 24.31 -48.21 -21.51
N PRO A 4 24.60 -46.93 -21.25
CA PRO A 4 25.27 -46.54 -20.01
C PRO A 4 24.36 -45.72 -19.07
N THR A 5 24.22 -46.28 -17.91
CA THR A 5 24.18 -45.80 -16.53
C THR A 5 23.96 -44.30 -16.27
N GLN A 6 22.89 -44.02 -15.56
CA GLN A 6 22.63 -42.82 -14.78
C GLN A 6 23.66 -42.70 -13.64
N THR A 7 24.34 -41.60 -13.53
CA THR A 7 25.02 -41.12 -12.33
C THR A 7 24.18 -40.06 -11.66
N SER A 8 23.75 -40.38 -10.45
CA SER A 8 23.13 -39.50 -9.47
C SER A 8 24.04 -38.33 -9.12
N ASN A 9 23.51 -37.12 -9.27
CA ASN A 9 24.12 -35.90 -8.76
C ASN A 9 23.33 -35.46 -7.51
N GLU A 10 23.83 -35.83 -6.35
CA GLU A 10 23.37 -35.34 -5.04
C GLU A 10 23.72 -33.86 -4.92
N GLY A 11 22.69 -33.04 -4.90
CA GLY A 11 22.80 -31.61 -4.70
C GLY A 11 23.09 -31.25 -3.25
N ILE A 12 24.09 -30.46 -3.08
CA ILE A 12 24.50 -29.82 -1.83
C ILE A 12 23.35 -28.92 -1.34
N THR A 13 22.61 -29.38 -0.32
CA THR A 13 21.72 -28.55 0.48
C THR A 13 22.51 -28.00 1.65
N GLY A 14 23.01 -26.77 1.51
CA GLY A 14 23.52 -26.00 2.64
C GLY A 14 22.36 -25.62 3.58
N ASP A 15 22.29 -26.28 4.72
CA ASP A 15 21.44 -25.86 5.85
C ASP A 15 21.93 -24.52 6.38
N ILE A 16 21.09 -23.49 6.29
CA ILE A 16 21.24 -22.23 7.01
C ILE A 16 20.63 -22.43 8.41
N PRO A 17 21.42 -22.46 9.49
CA PRO A 17 20.89 -22.57 10.84
C PRO A 17 20.30 -21.23 11.28
N GLY A 18 19.02 -21.20 11.64
CA GLY A 18 18.44 -20.06 12.35
C GLY A 18 17.04 -19.60 11.94
N SER A 19 16.28 -20.35 11.15
CA SER A 19 14.85 -20.03 10.97
C SER A 19 14.01 -20.75 12.02
N THR A 20 13.71 -20.06 13.12
CA THR A 20 12.60 -20.45 14.00
C THR A 20 11.34 -20.59 13.15
N LYS A 21 10.85 -21.83 13.00
CA LYS A 21 9.54 -22.16 12.44
C LYS A 21 8.44 -21.47 13.26
N LYS A 22 8.15 -20.19 13.00
CA LYS A 22 6.88 -19.58 13.38
C LYS A 22 5.81 -20.36 12.65
N ARG A 23 5.10 -21.23 13.38
CA ARG A 23 3.87 -21.87 12.93
C ARG A 23 2.95 -20.76 12.39
N ARG A 24 2.91 -20.58 11.07
CA ARG A 24 1.91 -19.74 10.41
C ARG A 24 0.57 -20.45 10.58
N SER A 25 -0.17 -20.09 11.62
CA SER A 25 -1.59 -20.44 11.74
C SER A 25 -2.26 -19.95 10.46
N GLY A 26 -2.99 -20.84 9.79
CA GLY A 26 -3.88 -20.43 8.70
C GLY A 26 -4.75 -19.28 9.17
N ALA A 27 -5.18 -18.41 8.26
CA ALA A 27 -6.02 -17.24 8.53
C ALA A 27 -7.38 -17.71 9.08
N THR A 28 -7.38 -18.14 10.33
CA THR A 28 -8.59 -18.38 11.12
C THR A 28 -9.02 -17.04 11.73
N LEU A 29 -10.32 -16.85 11.91
CA LEU A 29 -10.90 -15.75 12.70
C LEU A 29 -10.37 -15.84 14.14
N SER A 30 -9.12 -15.43 14.33
CA SER A 30 -8.45 -15.45 15.61
C SER A 30 -8.80 -14.17 16.38
N VAL A 31 -8.75 -14.23 17.70
CA VAL A 31 -8.87 -13.04 18.57
C VAL A 31 -7.88 -11.95 18.15
N ALA A 32 -6.73 -12.34 17.58
CA ALA A 32 -5.74 -11.41 17.03
C ALA A 32 -6.28 -10.64 15.82
N ALA A 33 -6.97 -11.30 14.88
CA ALA A 33 -7.59 -10.64 13.72
C ALA A 33 -8.66 -9.63 14.13
N TRP A 34 -9.46 -9.95 15.16
CA TRP A 34 -10.43 -9.01 15.73
C TRP A 34 -9.76 -7.78 16.37
N LYS A 35 -8.69 -7.98 17.14
CA LYS A 35 -7.92 -6.85 17.69
C LYS A 35 -7.35 -5.96 16.60
N GLN A 36 -6.82 -6.55 15.54
CA GLN A 36 -6.31 -5.82 14.37
C GLN A 36 -7.42 -5.05 13.65
N PHE A 37 -8.57 -5.67 13.42
CA PHE A 37 -9.74 -5.02 12.86
C PHE A 37 -10.18 -3.81 13.67
N ILE A 38 -10.36 -3.99 14.98
CA ILE A 38 -10.76 -2.91 15.90
C ILE A 38 -9.72 -1.80 15.89
N GLY A 39 -8.42 -2.12 15.85
CA GLY A 39 -7.35 -1.13 15.77
C GLY A 39 -7.48 -0.17 14.59
N VAL A 40 -7.83 -0.68 13.41
CA VAL A 40 -8.03 0.12 12.18
C VAL A 40 -9.40 0.79 12.16
N ALA A 41 -10.47 0.11 12.64
CA ALA A 41 -11.84 0.60 12.55
C ALA A 41 -12.20 1.63 13.65
N LYS A 42 -11.73 1.41 14.89
CA LYS A 42 -12.09 2.20 16.08
C LYS A 42 -11.98 3.73 15.88
N PRO A 43 -10.91 4.27 15.24
CA PRO A 43 -10.78 5.71 15.07
C PRO A 43 -11.89 6.35 14.24
N TYR A 44 -12.50 5.63 13.30
CA TYR A 44 -13.63 6.12 12.51
C TYR A 44 -14.92 6.15 13.33
N TRP A 45 -15.17 5.07 14.10
CA TRP A 45 -16.41 4.91 14.86
C TRP A 45 -16.48 5.73 16.15
N LEU A 46 -15.35 6.15 16.70
CA LEU A 46 -15.25 6.91 17.96
C LEU A 46 -14.59 8.28 17.82
N GLY A 47 -14.08 8.62 16.60
CA GLY A 47 -13.43 9.89 16.30
C GLY A 47 -14.40 10.98 15.83
N ASP A 48 -13.89 11.90 15.01
CA ASP A 48 -14.60 13.10 14.57
C ASP A 48 -15.83 12.82 13.72
N GLU A 49 -15.80 11.76 12.92
CA GLU A 49 -16.92 11.36 12.03
C GLU A 49 -17.95 10.43 12.70
N LYS A 50 -17.83 10.18 14.02
CA LYS A 50 -18.72 9.26 14.76
C LYS A 50 -20.20 9.52 14.54
N GLY A 51 -20.62 10.79 14.54
CA GLY A 51 -22.04 11.16 14.39
C GLY A 51 -22.62 10.70 13.05
N ARG A 52 -21.89 10.92 11.98
CA ARG A 52 -22.31 10.47 10.62
C ARG A 52 -22.28 8.97 10.49
N ALA A 53 -21.24 8.30 11.04
CA ALA A 53 -21.12 6.85 10.97
C ALA A 53 -22.31 6.16 11.67
N TRP A 54 -22.65 6.59 12.88
CA TRP A 54 -23.78 6.03 13.64
C TRP A 54 -25.13 6.35 13.01
N LEU A 55 -25.30 7.55 12.44
CA LEU A 55 -26.54 7.94 11.75
C LEU A 55 -26.77 7.07 10.52
N LEU A 56 -25.74 6.86 9.68
CA LEU A 56 -25.83 6.00 8.51
C LEU A 56 -26.09 4.54 8.88
N LEU A 57 -25.44 4.04 9.93
CA LEU A 57 -25.70 2.69 10.43
C LEU A 57 -27.13 2.55 10.94
N ALA A 58 -27.62 3.50 11.72
CA ALA A 58 -28.99 3.48 12.23
C ALA A 58 -30.02 3.50 11.08
N LEU A 59 -29.80 4.35 10.05
CA LEU A 59 -30.64 4.37 8.86
C LEU A 59 -30.65 3.02 8.15
N LEU A 60 -29.47 2.41 7.95
CA LEU A 60 -29.38 1.09 7.33
C LEU A 60 -30.09 0.01 8.14
N ILE A 61 -29.97 0.03 9.47
CA ILE A 61 -30.70 -0.90 10.36
C ILE A 61 -32.22 -0.73 10.20
N VAL A 62 -32.72 0.50 10.15
CA VAL A 62 -34.16 0.77 9.92
C VAL A 62 -34.59 0.23 8.57
N LEU A 63 -33.83 0.50 7.51
CA LEU A 63 -34.13 -0.02 6.16
C LEU A 63 -34.15 -1.55 6.14
N MET A 64 -33.23 -2.22 6.82
CA MET A 64 -33.17 -3.69 6.92
C MET A 64 -34.35 -4.26 7.71
N LEU A 65 -34.79 -3.58 8.76
CA LEU A 65 -35.99 -3.98 9.51
C LEU A 65 -37.24 -3.89 8.64
N VAL A 66 -37.37 -2.78 7.89
CA VAL A 66 -38.49 -2.61 6.95
C VAL A 66 -38.44 -3.68 5.84
N GLU A 67 -37.25 -3.90 5.25
CA GLU A 67 -37.05 -4.96 4.24
C GLU A 67 -37.44 -6.34 4.77
N THR A 68 -36.97 -6.70 5.96
CA THR A 68 -37.31 -7.98 6.60
C THR A 68 -38.82 -8.12 6.83
N LYS A 69 -39.49 -7.04 7.27
CA LYS A 69 -40.95 -7.03 7.47
C LYS A 69 -41.68 -7.22 6.14
N LEU A 70 -41.27 -6.51 5.09
CA LEU A 70 -41.84 -6.65 3.76
C LEU A 70 -41.64 -8.07 3.18
N ALA A 71 -40.48 -8.67 3.41
CA ALA A 71 -40.20 -10.04 3.00
C ALA A 71 -41.11 -11.05 3.71
N VAL A 72 -41.36 -10.88 5.01
CA VAL A 72 -42.33 -11.70 5.76
C VAL A 72 -43.75 -11.52 5.22
N MET A 73 -44.16 -10.28 4.92
CA MET A 73 -45.47 -10.00 4.36
C MET A 73 -45.63 -10.64 2.96
N LEU A 74 -44.62 -10.58 2.09
CA LEU A 74 -44.63 -11.25 0.81
C LEU A 74 -44.78 -12.77 0.93
N ASN A 75 -44.06 -13.36 1.89
CA ASN A 75 -44.17 -14.79 2.17
C ASN A 75 -45.57 -15.17 2.70
N ASP A 76 -46.21 -14.33 3.51
CA ASP A 76 -47.57 -14.52 3.99
C ASP A 76 -48.59 -14.42 2.84
N GLN A 77 -48.48 -13.37 1.99
CA GLN A 77 -49.35 -13.18 0.85
C GLN A 77 -49.22 -14.33 -0.20
N ALA A 78 -48.03 -14.89 -0.39
CA ALA A 78 -47.82 -16.05 -1.24
C ALA A 78 -48.58 -17.29 -0.72
N GLY A 79 -48.59 -17.45 0.61
CA GLY A 79 -49.41 -18.46 1.28
C GLY A 79 -50.91 -18.22 1.08
N GLU A 80 -51.39 -16.99 1.33
CA GLU A 80 -52.82 -16.62 1.15
C GLU A 80 -53.30 -16.80 -0.27
N MET A 81 -52.51 -16.40 -1.27
CA MET A 81 -52.84 -16.63 -2.70
C MET A 81 -53.00 -18.14 -3.00
N THR A 82 -52.13 -18.96 -2.43
CA THR A 82 -52.19 -20.40 -2.64
C THR A 82 -53.41 -21.02 -1.96
N SER A 83 -53.75 -20.61 -0.70
CA SER A 83 -54.97 -21.04 -0.02
C SER A 83 -56.23 -20.64 -0.78
N ALA A 84 -56.28 -19.41 -1.26
CA ALA A 84 -57.43 -18.88 -2.05
C ALA A 84 -57.63 -19.67 -3.37
N LEU A 85 -56.54 -20.01 -4.05
CA LEU A 85 -56.60 -20.87 -5.24
C LEU A 85 -57.10 -22.29 -4.93
N ALA A 86 -56.57 -22.90 -3.85
CA ALA A 86 -56.98 -24.21 -3.45
C ALA A 86 -58.46 -24.26 -3.01
N GLY A 87 -58.91 -23.20 -2.31
CA GLY A 87 -60.31 -23.00 -1.90
C GLY A 87 -61.25 -22.50 -3.00
N ARG A 88 -60.75 -22.18 -4.19
CA ARG A 88 -61.48 -21.57 -5.32
C ARG A 88 -62.16 -20.25 -4.93
N ASP A 89 -61.61 -19.51 -3.98
CA ASP A 89 -62.10 -18.21 -3.51
C ASP A 89 -61.48 -17.08 -4.37
N ARG A 90 -62.30 -16.57 -5.31
CA ARG A 90 -61.86 -15.55 -6.25
C ARG A 90 -61.57 -14.20 -5.58
N ASP A 91 -62.36 -13.81 -4.61
CA ASP A 91 -62.26 -12.50 -3.98
C ASP A 91 -61.04 -12.43 -3.05
N ARG A 92 -60.83 -13.48 -2.25
CA ARG A 92 -59.62 -13.65 -1.41
C ARG A 92 -58.33 -13.68 -2.26
N PHE A 93 -58.36 -14.33 -3.43
CA PHE A 93 -57.23 -14.38 -4.34
C PHE A 93 -56.84 -12.99 -4.86
N TRP A 94 -57.82 -12.24 -5.45
CA TRP A 94 -57.53 -10.92 -6.00
C TRP A 94 -57.14 -9.91 -4.94
N THR A 95 -57.68 -10.00 -3.72
CA THR A 95 -57.26 -9.19 -2.56
C THR A 95 -55.82 -9.45 -2.21
N SER A 96 -55.40 -10.71 -2.15
CA SER A 96 -53.99 -11.09 -1.85
C SER A 96 -53.03 -10.65 -2.97
N VAL A 97 -53.44 -10.73 -4.25
CA VAL A 97 -52.65 -10.21 -5.38
C VAL A 97 -52.47 -8.69 -5.26
N GLN A 98 -53.52 -7.94 -4.94
CA GLN A 98 -53.41 -6.48 -4.74
C GLN A 98 -52.48 -6.14 -3.59
N ALA A 99 -52.62 -6.84 -2.44
CA ALA A 99 -51.74 -6.67 -1.31
C ALA A 99 -50.25 -6.97 -1.67
N CYS A 100 -50.02 -8.04 -2.40
CA CYS A 100 -48.67 -8.39 -2.90
C CYS A 100 -48.07 -7.30 -3.79
N LEU A 101 -48.84 -6.77 -4.74
CA LEU A 101 -48.41 -5.66 -5.62
C LEU A 101 -48.09 -4.38 -4.84
N VAL A 102 -48.90 -4.06 -3.83
CA VAL A 102 -48.64 -2.92 -2.94
C VAL A 102 -47.33 -3.12 -2.18
N VAL A 103 -47.15 -4.31 -1.60
CA VAL A 103 -45.89 -4.61 -0.87
C VAL A 103 -44.67 -4.51 -1.79
N LEU A 104 -44.76 -5.05 -3.02
CA LEU A 104 -43.70 -4.94 -4.02
C LEU A 104 -43.39 -3.49 -4.45
N ALA A 105 -44.45 -2.66 -4.60
CA ALA A 105 -44.28 -1.24 -4.94
C ALA A 105 -43.47 -0.47 -3.92
N PHE A 106 -43.52 -0.85 -2.62
CA PHE A 106 -42.71 -0.28 -1.56
C PHE A 106 -41.37 -1.01 -1.40
N ALA A 107 -41.33 -2.33 -1.53
CA ALA A 107 -40.13 -3.13 -1.30
C ALA A 107 -39.01 -2.79 -2.29
N VAL A 108 -39.32 -2.64 -3.59
CA VAL A 108 -38.32 -2.39 -4.62
C VAL A 108 -37.58 -1.05 -4.43
N PRO A 109 -38.25 0.09 -4.21
CA PRO A 109 -37.58 1.35 -3.93
C PRO A 109 -36.75 1.32 -2.63
N ILE A 110 -37.29 0.69 -1.57
CA ILE A 110 -36.58 0.56 -0.29
C ILE A 110 -35.31 -0.25 -0.47
N TYR A 111 -35.38 -1.35 -1.23
CA TYR A 111 -34.23 -2.19 -1.54
C TYR A 111 -33.16 -1.43 -2.33
N ALA A 112 -33.57 -0.69 -3.37
CA ALA A 112 -32.66 0.14 -4.15
C ALA A 112 -32.00 1.23 -3.27
N PHE A 113 -32.77 1.86 -2.40
CA PHE A 113 -32.27 2.88 -1.47
C PHE A 113 -31.30 2.29 -0.41
N TYR A 114 -31.59 1.08 0.08
CA TYR A 114 -30.69 0.36 0.99
C TYR A 114 -29.30 0.11 0.35
N TYR A 115 -29.24 -0.38 -0.90
CA TYR A 115 -27.96 -0.58 -1.57
C TYR A 115 -27.22 0.73 -1.80
N TYR A 116 -27.91 1.77 -2.22
CA TYR A 116 -27.31 3.09 -2.38
C TYR A 116 -26.71 3.61 -1.07
N MET A 117 -27.45 3.53 0.03
CA MET A 117 -26.97 3.99 1.33
C MET A 117 -25.80 3.16 1.87
N ARG A 118 -25.81 1.86 1.63
CA ARG A 118 -24.70 0.96 1.95
C ARG A 118 -23.41 1.38 1.25
N ASP A 119 -23.49 1.60 -0.05
CA ASP A 119 -22.33 1.94 -0.87
C ASP A 119 -21.85 3.37 -0.58
N LEU A 120 -22.77 4.29 -0.30
CA LEU A 120 -22.44 5.63 0.17
C LEU A 120 -21.67 5.58 1.49
N PHE A 121 -22.12 4.77 2.45
CA PHE A 121 -21.44 4.60 3.74
C PHE A 121 -20.03 4.04 3.57
N ALA A 122 -19.86 3.00 2.79
CA ALA A 122 -18.56 2.42 2.49
C ALA A 122 -17.61 3.46 1.85
N ASN A 123 -18.12 4.28 0.92
CA ASN A 123 -17.34 5.30 0.24
C ASN A 123 -16.94 6.46 1.18
N GLN A 124 -17.81 6.88 2.10
CA GLN A 124 -17.47 7.90 3.10
C GLN A 124 -16.38 7.41 4.06
N TRP A 125 -16.49 6.17 4.54
CA TRP A 125 -15.46 5.58 5.39
C TRP A 125 -14.13 5.44 4.64
N ARG A 126 -14.16 4.98 3.38
CA ARG A 126 -12.99 4.92 2.50
C ARG A 126 -12.31 6.29 2.37
N ARG A 127 -13.08 7.34 2.08
CA ARG A 127 -12.57 8.72 1.94
C ARG A 127 -11.83 9.17 3.18
N TRP A 128 -12.42 8.96 4.36
CA TRP A 128 -11.81 9.33 5.62
C TRP A 128 -10.53 8.54 5.90
N LEU A 129 -10.59 7.21 5.75
CA LEU A 129 -9.46 6.33 6.04
C LEU A 129 -8.29 6.56 5.09
N THR A 130 -8.56 6.73 3.80
CA THR A 130 -7.53 7.02 2.79
C THR A 130 -6.82 8.33 3.10
N ARG A 131 -7.55 9.42 3.42
CA ARG A 131 -6.94 10.70 3.81
C ARG A 131 -6.03 10.53 5.01
N ARG A 132 -6.50 9.87 6.04
CA ARG A 132 -5.72 9.62 7.25
C ARG A 132 -4.42 8.84 6.97
N PHE A 133 -4.47 7.85 6.09
CA PHE A 133 -3.26 7.13 5.67
C PHE A 133 -2.33 8.00 4.82
N LEU A 134 -2.86 8.82 3.93
CA LEU A 134 -2.06 9.74 3.11
C LEU A 134 -1.36 10.79 3.97
N ASP A 135 -2.07 11.40 4.92
CA ASP A 135 -1.51 12.36 5.85
C ASP A 135 -0.37 11.75 6.67
N GLY A 136 -0.56 10.53 7.15
CA GLY A 136 0.48 9.81 7.88
C GLY A 136 1.65 9.35 6.99
N TYR A 137 1.38 8.88 5.76
CA TYR A 137 2.39 8.37 4.84
C TYR A 137 3.31 9.48 4.30
N LEU A 138 2.72 10.62 3.94
CA LEU A 138 3.48 11.79 3.47
C LEU A 138 4.05 12.60 4.64
N GLY A 139 3.41 12.55 5.81
CA GLY A 139 3.86 13.22 7.02
C GLY A 139 5.19 12.67 7.52
N GLY A 140 6.11 13.57 7.93
CA GLY A 140 7.40 13.18 8.51
C GLY A 140 8.30 12.36 7.57
N ARG A 141 8.04 12.36 6.26
CA ARG A 141 8.79 11.59 5.25
C ARG A 141 8.73 10.07 5.45
N LYS A 142 7.67 9.55 6.06
CA LYS A 142 7.53 8.11 6.33
C LYS A 142 7.54 7.25 5.07
N TYR A 143 7.11 7.78 3.92
CA TYR A 143 7.22 7.11 2.62
C TYR A 143 8.66 6.70 2.28
N TYR A 144 9.66 7.49 2.70
CA TYR A 144 11.07 7.17 2.49
C TYR A 144 11.55 6.07 3.46
N GLU A 145 11.20 6.16 4.74
CA GLU A 145 11.53 5.16 5.75
C GLU A 145 10.93 3.79 5.41
N LEU A 146 9.68 3.78 4.94
CA LEU A 146 8.97 2.57 4.53
C LEU A 146 9.56 1.94 3.26
N GLY A 147 10.09 2.74 2.34
CA GLY A 147 10.78 2.24 1.15
C GLY A 147 12.02 1.39 1.46
N SER A 148 12.65 1.62 2.61
CA SER A 148 13.79 0.85 3.11
C SER A 148 13.39 -0.34 4.00
N ASN A 149 12.12 -0.41 4.42
CA ASN A 149 11.63 -1.44 5.35
C ASN A 149 11.13 -2.68 4.60
N ARG A 150 11.84 -3.82 4.78
CA ARG A 150 11.45 -5.10 4.15
C ARG A 150 10.18 -5.74 4.71
N GLU A 151 9.65 -5.24 5.83
CA GLU A 151 8.42 -5.77 6.43
C GLU A 151 7.15 -5.24 5.74
N ILE A 152 7.23 -4.08 5.10
CA ILE A 152 6.11 -3.43 4.44
C ILE A 152 6.37 -3.41 2.93
N ASP A 153 5.72 -4.34 2.24
CA ASP A 153 5.68 -4.36 0.78
C ASP A 153 4.54 -3.46 0.25
N ASN A 154 4.77 -2.82 -0.86
CA ASN A 154 3.78 -2.07 -1.64
C ASN A 154 2.82 -1.20 -0.80
N PRO A 155 3.29 -0.16 -0.10
CA PRO A 155 2.44 0.72 0.70
C PRO A 155 1.39 1.47 -0.13
N ASP A 156 1.68 1.76 -1.39
CA ASP A 156 0.79 2.32 -2.41
C ASP A 156 -0.44 1.43 -2.64
N GLN A 157 -0.25 0.12 -2.85
CA GLN A 157 -1.32 -0.85 -3.00
C GLN A 157 -2.16 -0.96 -1.72
N ARG A 158 -1.53 -0.91 -0.55
CA ARG A 158 -2.26 -0.97 0.72
C ARG A 158 -3.16 0.25 0.92
N ILE A 159 -2.71 1.44 0.55
CA ILE A 159 -3.50 2.67 0.66
C ILE A 159 -4.61 2.72 -0.40
N SER A 160 -4.36 2.28 -1.64
CA SER A 160 -5.32 2.37 -2.74
C SER A 160 -6.34 1.22 -2.74
N GLU A 161 -5.88 -0.03 -2.63
CA GLU A 161 -6.71 -1.24 -2.79
C GLU A 161 -7.16 -1.85 -1.46
N ASP A 162 -6.22 -2.01 -0.49
CA ASP A 162 -6.57 -2.66 0.78
C ASP A 162 -7.51 -1.79 1.62
N VAL A 163 -7.36 -0.46 1.62
CA VAL A 163 -8.30 0.46 2.28
C VAL A 163 -9.69 0.34 1.64
N ASN A 164 -9.79 0.31 0.32
CA ASN A 164 -11.06 0.14 -0.39
C ASN A 164 -11.73 -1.19 -0.03
N THR A 165 -10.95 -2.27 -0.09
CA THR A 165 -11.43 -3.61 0.26
C THR A 165 -11.84 -3.69 1.74
N PHE A 166 -11.06 -3.10 2.63
CA PHE A 166 -11.34 -3.06 4.07
C PHE A 166 -12.66 -2.37 4.36
N THR A 167 -12.87 -1.15 3.89
CA THR A 167 -14.07 -0.37 4.18
C THR A 167 -15.32 -0.98 3.55
N GLY A 168 -15.25 -1.38 2.28
CA GLY A 168 -16.38 -2.00 1.57
C GLY A 168 -16.77 -3.35 2.18
N ARG A 169 -15.79 -4.22 2.46
CA ARG A 169 -16.05 -5.54 3.04
C ARG A 169 -16.47 -5.47 4.50
N SER A 170 -15.97 -4.52 5.27
CA SER A 170 -16.40 -4.32 6.67
C SER A 170 -17.89 -4.00 6.75
N ILE A 171 -18.35 -3.03 5.96
CA ILE A 171 -19.78 -2.69 5.90
C ILE A 171 -20.60 -3.87 5.36
N HIS A 172 -20.14 -4.51 4.29
CA HIS A 172 -20.82 -5.66 3.71
C HIS A 172 -21.00 -6.80 4.72
N PHE A 173 -19.95 -7.24 5.41
CA PHE A 173 -20.06 -8.34 6.39
C PHE A 173 -20.85 -7.94 7.62
N MET A 174 -20.75 -6.71 8.09
CA MET A 174 -21.54 -6.21 9.20
C MET A 174 -23.03 -6.26 8.85
N LEU A 175 -23.42 -5.75 7.69
CA LEU A 175 -24.83 -5.70 7.28
C LEU A 175 -25.38 -7.09 6.91
N ILE A 176 -24.60 -7.92 6.23
CA ILE A 176 -25.04 -9.27 5.87
C ILE A 176 -25.25 -10.14 7.13
N PHE A 177 -24.37 -10.02 8.12
CA PHE A 177 -24.52 -10.72 9.40
C PHE A 177 -25.74 -10.23 10.17
N LEU A 178 -25.93 -8.90 10.26
CA LEU A 178 -27.07 -8.30 10.94
C LEU A 178 -28.40 -8.65 10.24
N GLY A 179 -28.41 -8.59 8.89
CA GLY A 179 -29.56 -8.98 8.08
C GLY A 179 -29.93 -10.45 8.22
N SER A 180 -28.93 -11.32 8.21
CA SER A 180 -29.14 -12.75 8.43
C SER A 180 -29.72 -13.03 9.82
N LEU A 181 -29.26 -12.30 10.85
CA LEU A 181 -29.80 -12.40 12.20
C LEU A 181 -31.28 -11.94 12.26
N MET A 182 -31.61 -10.82 11.61
CA MET A 182 -32.98 -10.31 11.55
C MET A 182 -33.90 -11.29 10.80
N GLN A 183 -33.47 -11.81 9.66
CA GLN A 183 -34.22 -12.82 8.91
C GLN A 183 -34.39 -14.12 9.69
N LEU A 184 -33.34 -14.59 10.35
CA LEU A 184 -33.39 -15.77 11.21
C LEU A 184 -34.50 -15.62 12.28
N VAL A 185 -34.49 -14.49 13.01
CA VAL A 185 -35.48 -14.23 14.08
C VAL A 185 -36.90 -14.13 13.49
N ALA A 186 -37.07 -13.33 12.43
CA ALA A 186 -38.39 -13.07 11.86
C ALA A 186 -39.03 -14.34 11.26
N PHE A 187 -38.30 -15.06 10.44
CA PHE A 187 -38.85 -16.27 9.79
C PHE A 187 -38.91 -17.48 10.71
N SER A 188 -38.05 -17.57 11.75
CA SER A 188 -38.22 -18.59 12.80
C SER A 188 -39.49 -18.34 13.61
N ALA A 189 -39.88 -17.09 13.87
CA ALA A 189 -41.15 -16.77 14.52
C ALA A 189 -42.36 -17.17 13.65
N VAL A 190 -42.30 -16.97 12.33
CA VAL A 190 -43.31 -17.47 11.39
C VAL A 190 -43.42 -18.99 11.43
N LEU A 191 -42.29 -19.69 11.35
CA LEU A 191 -42.27 -21.16 11.44
C LEU A 191 -42.82 -21.70 12.78
N TRP A 192 -42.44 -21.04 13.87
CA TRP A 192 -42.92 -21.43 15.21
C TRP A 192 -44.43 -21.32 15.33
N SER A 193 -45.06 -20.32 14.71
CA SER A 193 -46.51 -20.15 14.70
C SER A 193 -47.26 -21.21 13.86
N ILE A 194 -46.55 -21.91 12.94
CA ILE A 194 -47.15 -22.92 12.08
C ILE A 194 -46.88 -24.35 12.65
N SER A 195 -45.62 -24.65 12.98
CA SER A 195 -45.27 -25.97 13.50
C SER A 195 -43.96 -25.98 14.30
N HIS A 196 -44.03 -26.35 15.57
CA HIS A 196 -42.85 -26.52 16.45
C HIS A 196 -41.94 -27.68 15.99
N VAL A 197 -42.51 -28.76 15.44
CA VAL A 197 -41.75 -29.87 14.90
C VAL A 197 -40.86 -29.44 13.73
N LEU A 198 -41.42 -28.58 12.86
CA LEU A 198 -40.69 -28.08 11.70
C LEU A 198 -39.49 -27.23 12.12
N VAL A 199 -39.60 -26.45 13.20
CA VAL A 199 -38.46 -25.68 13.74
C VAL A 199 -37.37 -26.62 14.28
N GLY A 200 -37.72 -27.69 15.00
CA GLY A 200 -36.76 -28.68 15.46
C GLY A 200 -36.00 -29.34 14.32
N VAL A 201 -36.72 -29.76 13.29
CA VAL A 201 -36.11 -30.34 12.07
C VAL A 201 -35.22 -29.31 11.35
N LEU A 202 -35.65 -28.07 11.25
CA LEU A 202 -34.86 -26.98 10.65
C LEU A 202 -33.51 -26.80 11.36
N VAL A 203 -33.52 -26.74 12.69
CA VAL A 203 -32.29 -26.57 13.48
C VAL A 203 -31.35 -27.78 13.27
N ALA A 204 -31.87 -29.00 13.34
CA ALA A 204 -31.07 -30.21 13.10
C ALA A 204 -30.48 -30.24 11.67
N TYR A 205 -31.31 -29.90 10.67
CA TYR A 205 -30.91 -29.83 9.26
C TYR A 205 -29.83 -28.77 9.03
N ALA A 206 -30.01 -27.58 9.56
CA ALA A 206 -29.05 -26.46 9.45
C ALA A 206 -27.70 -26.84 10.11
N LEU A 207 -27.73 -27.45 11.29
CA LEU A 207 -26.51 -27.89 11.98
C LEU A 207 -25.74 -28.94 11.16
N VAL A 208 -26.44 -29.97 10.67
CA VAL A 208 -25.82 -31.01 9.83
C VAL A 208 -25.21 -30.41 8.57
N GLY A 209 -25.96 -29.57 7.84
CA GLY A 209 -25.50 -28.91 6.62
C GLY A 209 -24.25 -28.05 6.86
N THR A 210 -24.28 -27.23 7.91
CA THR A 210 -23.16 -26.34 8.27
C THR A 210 -21.92 -27.14 8.70
N MET A 211 -22.10 -28.19 9.53
CA MET A 211 -21.01 -29.06 9.93
C MET A 211 -20.33 -29.72 8.73
N VAL A 212 -21.12 -30.33 7.83
CA VAL A 212 -20.59 -30.95 6.61
C VAL A 212 -19.87 -29.92 5.73
N ALA A 213 -20.46 -28.77 5.50
CA ALA A 213 -19.85 -27.69 4.69
C ALA A 213 -18.50 -27.23 5.26
N LEU A 214 -18.40 -27.01 6.57
CA LEU A 214 -17.18 -26.54 7.21
C LEU A 214 -16.08 -27.60 7.29
N TYR A 215 -16.41 -28.79 7.77
CA TYR A 215 -15.38 -29.80 8.06
C TYR A 215 -14.94 -30.58 6.81
N VAL A 216 -15.86 -30.89 5.89
CA VAL A 216 -15.54 -31.68 4.68
C VAL A 216 -14.96 -30.81 3.58
N PHE A 217 -15.47 -29.59 3.40
CA PHE A 217 -15.11 -28.73 2.28
C PHE A 217 -14.30 -27.48 2.69
N GLY A 218 -14.57 -26.88 3.85
CA GLY A 218 -13.98 -25.61 4.25
C GLY A 218 -12.46 -25.63 4.29
N ASN A 219 -11.87 -26.46 5.13
CA ASN A 219 -10.41 -26.52 5.31
C ASN A 219 -9.62 -26.83 4.02
N PRO A 220 -10.01 -27.83 3.19
CA PRO A 220 -9.30 -28.09 1.92
C PRO A 220 -9.40 -26.91 0.93
N LEU A 221 -10.55 -26.25 0.84
CA LEU A 221 -10.75 -25.13 -0.07
C LEU A 221 -9.93 -23.89 0.34
N ILE A 222 -9.87 -23.59 1.65
CA ILE A 222 -9.01 -22.51 2.17
C ILE A 222 -7.57 -22.72 1.74
N HIS A 223 -7.06 -23.94 1.96
CA HIS A 223 -5.67 -24.27 1.63
C HIS A 223 -5.39 -24.17 0.13
N LEU A 224 -6.29 -24.67 -0.72
CA LEU A 224 -6.16 -24.58 -2.18
C LEU A 224 -6.26 -23.14 -2.68
N ASN A 225 -7.18 -22.34 -2.13
CA ASN A 225 -7.30 -20.92 -2.47
C ASN A 225 -6.07 -20.11 -2.04
N PHE A 226 -5.52 -20.37 -0.86
CA PHE A 226 -4.27 -19.73 -0.40
C PHE A 226 -3.12 -20.01 -1.38
N TRP A 227 -2.94 -21.27 -1.78
CA TRP A 227 -1.90 -21.61 -2.75
C TRP A 227 -2.18 -21.06 -4.16
N GLN A 228 -3.46 -20.93 -4.54
CA GLN A 228 -3.83 -20.33 -5.82
C GLN A 228 -3.37 -18.87 -5.88
N LEU A 229 -3.74 -18.07 -4.89
CA LEU A 229 -3.34 -16.66 -4.80
C LEU A 229 -1.82 -16.48 -4.81
N ARG A 230 -1.10 -17.34 -4.09
CA ARG A 230 0.37 -17.29 -4.04
C ARG A 230 1.00 -17.60 -5.40
N ARG A 231 0.53 -18.64 -6.08
CA ARG A 231 1.06 -19.04 -7.39
C ARG A 231 0.73 -18.05 -8.48
N GLU A 232 -0.45 -17.43 -8.45
CA GLU A 232 -0.82 -16.33 -9.34
C GLU A 232 0.06 -15.10 -9.12
N ALA A 233 0.37 -14.78 -7.87
CA ALA A 233 1.30 -13.71 -7.56
C ALA A 233 2.72 -14.01 -8.09
N ASP A 234 3.22 -15.25 -7.91
CA ASP A 234 4.52 -15.68 -8.43
C ASP A 234 4.58 -15.63 -9.96
N PHE A 235 3.49 -15.99 -10.64
CA PHE A 235 3.36 -15.91 -12.09
C PHE A 235 3.34 -14.46 -12.57
N ARG A 236 2.51 -13.61 -11.97
CA ARG A 236 2.45 -12.16 -12.27
C ARG A 236 3.80 -11.49 -12.06
N PHE A 237 4.50 -11.80 -10.97
CA PHE A 237 5.83 -11.27 -10.70
C PHE A 237 6.83 -11.64 -11.80
N SER A 238 6.75 -12.86 -12.35
CA SER A 238 7.61 -13.28 -13.47
C SER A 238 7.36 -12.44 -14.73
N LEU A 239 6.10 -12.08 -15.02
CA LEU A 239 5.75 -11.23 -16.16
C LEU A 239 6.21 -9.77 -15.94
N ILE A 240 6.05 -9.24 -14.72
CA ILE A 240 6.53 -7.89 -14.38
C ILE A 240 8.05 -7.81 -14.57
N ARG A 241 8.78 -8.83 -14.11
CA ARG A 241 10.23 -8.89 -14.26
C ARG A 241 10.68 -8.85 -15.73
N VAL A 242 9.98 -9.56 -16.62
CA VAL A 242 10.25 -9.49 -18.07
C VAL A 242 10.02 -8.09 -18.61
N ARG A 243 8.91 -7.45 -18.22
CA ARG A 243 8.59 -6.07 -18.63
C ARG A 243 9.64 -5.06 -18.17
N GLU A 244 10.08 -5.18 -16.92
CA GLU A 244 11.07 -4.26 -16.34
C GLU A 244 12.48 -4.44 -16.92
N ASN A 245 12.79 -5.62 -17.44
CA ASN A 245 14.09 -5.93 -18.03
C ASN A 245 14.00 -6.23 -19.55
N ALA A 246 12.96 -5.70 -20.22
CA ALA A 246 12.65 -6.04 -21.61
C ALA A 246 13.83 -5.79 -22.56
N GLU A 247 14.49 -4.63 -22.45
CA GLU A 247 15.63 -4.26 -23.26
C GLU A 247 16.82 -5.20 -23.04
N SER A 248 17.16 -5.48 -21.78
CA SER A 248 18.26 -6.40 -21.45
C SER A 248 18.01 -7.82 -21.95
N ILE A 249 16.76 -8.31 -21.80
CA ILE A 249 16.38 -9.64 -22.29
C ILE A 249 16.49 -9.70 -23.81
N ALA A 250 16.04 -8.66 -24.52
CA ALA A 250 16.13 -8.56 -25.97
C ALA A 250 17.60 -8.53 -26.45
N PHE A 251 18.48 -7.77 -25.77
CA PHE A 251 19.92 -7.75 -26.11
C PHE A 251 20.61 -9.09 -25.89
N TYR A 252 20.21 -9.86 -24.89
CA TYR A 252 20.79 -11.18 -24.63
C TYR A 252 20.14 -12.30 -25.44
N GLY A 253 19.03 -12.05 -26.16
CA GLY A 253 18.24 -13.09 -26.86
C GLY A 253 17.70 -14.16 -25.88
N GLY A 254 17.29 -13.74 -24.66
CA GLY A 254 16.93 -14.61 -23.55
C GLY A 254 15.48 -15.09 -23.56
N GLU A 255 14.68 -14.81 -24.60
CA GLU A 255 13.23 -15.04 -24.66
C GLU A 255 12.85 -16.50 -24.41
N ALA A 256 13.60 -17.45 -24.97
CA ALA A 256 13.31 -18.87 -24.80
C ALA A 256 13.45 -19.33 -23.34
N GLN A 257 14.45 -18.83 -22.61
CA GLN A 257 14.68 -19.18 -21.20
C GLN A 257 13.62 -18.54 -20.30
N GLU A 258 13.30 -17.26 -20.52
CA GLU A 258 12.25 -16.58 -19.75
C GLU A 258 10.89 -17.22 -20.04
N ARG A 259 10.59 -17.61 -21.30
CA ARG A 259 9.38 -18.33 -21.66
C ARG A 259 9.26 -19.65 -20.90
N ALA A 260 10.27 -20.48 -20.89
CA ALA A 260 10.26 -21.76 -20.18
C ALA A 260 10.04 -21.58 -18.66
N ARG A 261 10.63 -20.52 -18.07
CA ARG A 261 10.46 -20.17 -16.66
C ARG A 261 9.02 -19.74 -16.35
N ILE A 262 8.43 -18.91 -17.22
CA ILE A 262 7.04 -18.44 -17.10
C ILE A 262 6.08 -19.62 -17.26
N ASP A 263 6.26 -20.48 -18.26
CA ASP A 263 5.43 -21.65 -18.51
C ASP A 263 5.44 -22.60 -17.29
N SER A 264 6.61 -22.86 -16.69
CA SER A 264 6.71 -23.65 -15.46
C SER A 264 5.94 -23.04 -14.27
N LYS A 265 5.89 -21.72 -14.15
CA LYS A 265 5.08 -21.05 -13.12
C LYS A 265 3.59 -21.14 -13.43
N PHE A 266 3.21 -20.94 -14.67
CA PHE A 266 1.85 -21.06 -15.15
C PHE A 266 1.28 -22.48 -14.96
N ASP A 267 2.05 -23.52 -15.28
CA ASP A 267 1.67 -24.91 -15.07
C ASP A 267 1.31 -25.19 -13.58
N LYS A 268 2.06 -24.61 -12.65
CA LYS A 268 1.76 -24.72 -11.22
C LYS A 268 0.45 -24.04 -10.85
N VAL A 269 0.12 -22.90 -11.48
CA VAL A 269 -1.18 -22.22 -11.33
C VAL A 269 -2.30 -23.13 -11.81
N ILE A 270 -2.20 -23.62 -13.04
CA ILE A 270 -3.24 -24.47 -13.67
C ILE A 270 -3.43 -25.78 -12.92
N HIS A 271 -2.35 -26.43 -12.51
CA HIS A 271 -2.44 -27.69 -11.73
C HIS A 271 -3.20 -27.48 -10.41
N ASN A 272 -2.90 -26.41 -9.67
CA ASN A 272 -3.61 -26.11 -8.42
C ASN A 272 -5.07 -25.72 -8.68
N PHE A 273 -5.32 -24.91 -9.71
CA PHE A 273 -6.67 -24.49 -10.08
C PHE A 273 -7.55 -25.69 -10.47
N SER A 274 -6.98 -26.65 -11.20
CA SER A 274 -7.66 -27.91 -11.52
C SER A 274 -8.07 -28.72 -10.28
N ARG A 275 -7.22 -28.72 -9.24
CA ARG A 275 -7.56 -29.33 -7.94
C ARG A 275 -8.66 -28.55 -7.23
N LEU A 276 -8.60 -27.23 -7.28
CA LEU A 276 -9.63 -26.34 -6.71
C LEU A 276 -10.98 -26.58 -7.37
N ILE A 277 -11.06 -26.60 -8.71
CA ILE A 277 -12.29 -26.88 -9.47
C ILE A 277 -12.92 -28.21 -9.07
N LYS A 278 -12.11 -29.27 -8.92
CA LYS A 278 -12.62 -30.59 -8.49
C LYS A 278 -13.26 -30.56 -7.10
N LYS A 279 -12.67 -29.80 -6.16
CA LYS A 279 -13.23 -29.62 -4.81
C LYS A 279 -14.46 -28.72 -4.82
N GLN A 280 -14.42 -27.66 -5.61
CA GLN A 280 -15.56 -26.74 -5.80
C GLN A 280 -16.77 -27.46 -6.39
N ARG A 281 -16.55 -28.36 -7.38
CA ARG A 281 -17.62 -29.18 -7.95
C ARG A 281 -18.32 -30.02 -6.90
N ALA A 282 -17.53 -30.67 -6.00
CA ALA A 282 -18.09 -31.51 -4.94
C ALA A 282 -18.89 -30.66 -3.92
N LEU A 283 -18.40 -29.48 -3.55
CA LEU A 283 -19.14 -28.56 -2.69
C LEU A 283 -20.43 -28.06 -3.38
N ASN A 284 -20.36 -27.67 -4.64
CA ASN A 284 -21.54 -27.22 -5.40
C ASN A 284 -22.61 -28.31 -5.50
N LEU A 285 -22.19 -29.57 -5.72
CA LEU A 285 -23.12 -30.72 -5.73
C LEU A 285 -23.81 -30.85 -4.37
N PHE A 286 -23.05 -30.82 -3.28
CA PHE A 286 -23.59 -30.89 -1.93
C PHE A 286 -24.58 -29.75 -1.66
N GLN A 287 -24.18 -28.50 -1.93
CA GLN A 287 -25.02 -27.30 -1.72
C GLN A 287 -26.31 -27.37 -2.54
N ARG A 288 -26.23 -27.79 -3.80
CA ARG A 288 -27.41 -27.96 -4.66
C ARG A 288 -28.35 -29.03 -4.15
N THR A 289 -27.83 -30.19 -3.78
CA THR A 289 -28.66 -31.27 -3.20
C THR A 289 -29.31 -30.82 -1.89
N PHE A 290 -28.53 -30.19 -1.02
CA PHE A 290 -29.03 -29.67 0.25
C PHE A 290 -30.11 -28.58 0.02
N SER A 291 -29.93 -27.66 -0.88
CA SER A 291 -30.92 -26.63 -1.22
C SER A 291 -32.21 -27.21 -1.84
N GLN A 292 -32.09 -28.24 -2.70
CA GLN A 292 -33.28 -28.87 -3.29
C GLN A 292 -34.10 -29.68 -2.30
N LEU A 293 -33.44 -30.36 -1.38
CA LEU A 293 -34.13 -31.05 -0.29
C LEU A 293 -34.90 -30.10 0.64
N THR A 294 -34.40 -28.87 0.80
CA THR A 294 -35.06 -27.81 1.55
C THR A 294 -36.46 -27.48 1.01
N LEU A 295 -36.68 -27.60 -0.30
CA LEU A 295 -37.97 -27.35 -0.91
C LEU A 295 -39.01 -28.43 -0.56
N VAL A 296 -38.57 -29.67 -0.44
CA VAL A 296 -39.46 -30.83 -0.26
C VAL A 296 -39.76 -31.09 1.21
N LEU A 297 -38.76 -30.90 2.09
CA LEU A 297 -38.81 -31.32 3.50
C LEU A 297 -39.99 -30.74 4.30
N PRO A 298 -40.34 -29.42 4.19
CA PRO A 298 -41.48 -28.86 4.90
C PRO A 298 -42.81 -29.49 4.47
N PHE A 299 -42.98 -29.78 3.18
CA PHE A 299 -44.21 -30.39 2.68
C PHE A 299 -44.37 -31.81 3.17
N VAL A 300 -43.30 -32.60 3.23
CA VAL A 300 -43.35 -33.98 3.78
C VAL A 300 -43.73 -33.96 5.25
N ILE A 301 -43.19 -33.05 6.04
CA ILE A 301 -43.48 -32.94 7.48
C ILE A 301 -44.92 -32.48 7.74
N LEU A 302 -45.43 -31.56 6.89
CA LEU A 302 -46.77 -30.99 7.06
C LEU A 302 -47.86 -31.78 6.29
N ALA A 303 -47.48 -32.82 5.54
CA ALA A 303 -48.40 -33.56 4.66
C ALA A 303 -49.65 -34.07 5.38
N ASP A 304 -49.49 -34.73 6.51
CA ASP A 304 -50.61 -35.29 7.27
C ASP A 304 -51.56 -34.20 7.78
N ALA A 305 -51.03 -33.07 8.24
CA ALA A 305 -51.83 -31.96 8.73
C ALA A 305 -52.60 -31.27 7.60
N VAL A 306 -52.03 -31.17 6.39
CA VAL A 306 -52.68 -30.59 5.22
C VAL A 306 -53.71 -31.56 4.63
N LEU A 307 -53.36 -32.84 4.48
CA LEU A 307 -54.26 -33.87 3.93
C LEU A 307 -55.45 -34.19 4.82
N SER A 308 -55.28 -34.05 6.14
CA SER A 308 -56.37 -34.20 7.13
C SER A 308 -57.24 -32.93 7.23
N GLY A 309 -56.93 -31.85 6.54
CA GLY A 309 -57.66 -30.59 6.61
C GLY A 309 -57.43 -29.73 7.84
N GLN A 310 -56.49 -30.12 8.73
CA GLN A 310 -56.14 -29.37 9.91
C GLN A 310 -55.33 -28.09 9.58
N LEU A 311 -54.62 -28.08 8.45
CA LEU A 311 -53.82 -26.97 8.00
C LEU A 311 -54.16 -26.60 6.53
N GLU A 312 -54.33 -25.31 6.24
CA GLU A 312 -54.53 -24.85 4.86
C GLU A 312 -53.27 -25.07 4.02
N VAL A 313 -53.41 -25.37 2.73
CA VAL A 313 -52.30 -25.58 1.79
C VAL A 313 -51.36 -24.37 1.75
N GLY A 314 -51.88 -23.16 1.82
CA GLY A 314 -51.07 -21.95 1.81
C GLY A 314 -50.18 -21.79 3.04
N ARG A 315 -50.61 -22.33 4.20
CA ARG A 315 -49.74 -22.32 5.40
C ARG A 315 -48.53 -23.24 5.22
N ALA A 316 -48.66 -24.34 4.46
CA ALA A 316 -47.54 -25.20 4.12
C ALA A 316 -46.56 -24.50 3.15
N VAL A 317 -47.11 -23.72 2.19
CA VAL A 317 -46.27 -22.89 1.29
C VAL A 317 -45.55 -21.79 2.06
N GLN A 318 -46.25 -21.08 2.94
CA GLN A 318 -45.68 -20.09 3.83
C GLN A 318 -44.53 -20.66 4.70
N ALA A 319 -44.75 -21.87 5.27
CA ALA A 319 -43.74 -22.57 6.03
C ALA A 319 -42.52 -22.98 5.20
N ALA A 320 -42.72 -23.41 3.94
CA ALA A 320 -41.63 -23.75 3.02
C ALA A 320 -40.80 -22.52 2.65
N GLY A 321 -41.46 -21.39 2.41
CA GLY A 321 -40.80 -20.10 2.18
C GLY A 321 -39.97 -19.65 3.40
N ALA A 322 -40.57 -19.68 4.59
CA ALA A 322 -39.89 -19.32 5.84
C ALA A 322 -38.71 -20.27 6.15
N PHE A 323 -38.87 -21.57 5.95
CA PHE A 323 -37.82 -22.59 6.12
C PHE A 323 -36.63 -22.28 5.20
N THR A 324 -36.89 -21.95 3.93
CA THR A 324 -35.86 -21.58 2.95
C THR A 324 -35.14 -20.29 3.38
N ALA A 325 -35.86 -19.28 3.83
CA ALA A 325 -35.30 -18.00 4.28
C ALA A 325 -34.34 -18.19 5.47
N VAL A 326 -34.73 -19.01 6.47
CA VAL A 326 -33.89 -19.32 7.62
C VAL A 326 -32.61 -20.06 7.21
N LEU A 327 -32.72 -21.07 6.35
CA LEU A 327 -31.53 -21.80 5.86
C LEU A 327 -30.58 -20.92 5.04
N THR A 328 -31.13 -20.03 4.21
CA THR A 328 -30.33 -19.03 3.50
C THR A 328 -29.59 -18.12 4.48
N ALA A 329 -30.26 -17.64 5.52
CA ALA A 329 -29.63 -16.81 6.55
C ALA A 329 -28.53 -17.55 7.32
N VAL A 330 -28.70 -18.83 7.64
CA VAL A 330 -27.65 -19.66 8.27
C VAL A 330 -26.50 -19.94 7.31
N GLY A 331 -26.78 -20.15 6.02
CA GLY A 331 -25.80 -20.45 4.98
C GLY A 331 -24.86 -19.29 4.64
N VAL A 332 -25.25 -18.05 4.93
CA VAL A 332 -24.50 -16.84 4.57
C VAL A 332 -23.02 -16.87 4.98
N ILE A 333 -22.68 -17.40 6.16
CA ILE A 333 -21.29 -17.50 6.62
C ILE A 333 -20.48 -18.45 5.74
N VAL A 334 -21.08 -19.59 5.35
CA VAL A 334 -20.43 -20.60 4.50
C VAL A 334 -20.23 -20.05 3.09
N ASP A 335 -21.24 -19.40 2.54
CA ASP A 335 -21.22 -18.84 1.19
C ASP A 335 -20.21 -17.69 1.05
N ASN A 336 -19.97 -16.95 2.10
CA ASN A 336 -19.02 -15.84 2.13
C ASN A 336 -17.64 -16.18 2.70
N PHE A 337 -17.38 -17.45 3.00
CA PHE A 337 -16.17 -17.89 3.73
C PHE A 337 -14.86 -17.52 3.01
N GLU A 338 -14.80 -17.69 1.70
CA GLU A 338 -13.62 -17.33 0.90
C GLU A 338 -13.35 -15.80 0.92
N SER A 339 -14.40 -15.02 0.75
CA SER A 339 -14.33 -13.55 0.81
C SER A 339 -13.91 -13.06 2.20
N LEU A 340 -14.41 -13.72 3.26
CA LEU A 340 -14.05 -13.42 4.64
C LEU A 340 -12.59 -13.78 4.94
N SER A 341 -12.09 -14.90 4.43
CA SER A 341 -10.67 -15.28 4.60
C SER A 341 -9.72 -14.30 3.93
N ARG A 342 -10.03 -13.84 2.71
CA ARG A 342 -9.27 -12.81 2.01
C ARG A 342 -9.32 -11.47 2.76
N PHE A 343 -10.46 -11.12 3.28
CA PHE A 343 -10.65 -9.91 4.08
C PHE A 343 -9.78 -9.91 5.34
N VAL A 344 -9.78 -11.01 6.10
CA VAL A 344 -8.95 -11.17 7.31
C VAL A 344 -7.47 -11.02 7.01
N ALA A 345 -7.00 -11.59 5.89
CA ALA A 345 -5.60 -11.43 5.46
C ALA A 345 -5.26 -9.95 5.14
N GLY A 346 -6.17 -9.21 4.51
CA GLY A 346 -6.01 -7.79 4.22
C GLY A 346 -5.96 -6.90 5.47
N ILE A 347 -6.72 -7.25 6.52
CA ILE A 347 -6.70 -6.54 7.81
C ILE A 347 -5.29 -6.53 8.41
N GLY A 348 -4.61 -7.68 8.40
CA GLY A 348 -3.25 -7.78 8.94
C GLY A 348 -2.25 -6.85 8.23
N ARG A 349 -2.34 -6.76 6.89
CA ARG A 349 -1.49 -5.86 6.10
C ARG A 349 -1.75 -4.38 6.41
N LEU A 350 -3.04 -3.99 6.51
CA LEU A 350 -3.41 -2.62 6.88
C LEU A 350 -2.99 -2.26 8.30
N GLN A 351 -3.12 -3.19 9.25
CA GLN A 351 -2.69 -2.97 10.63
C GLN A 351 -1.17 -2.75 10.71
N THR A 352 -0.38 -3.54 9.98
CA THR A 352 1.08 -3.34 9.91
C THR A 352 1.42 -1.97 9.32
N LEU A 353 0.76 -1.53 8.26
CA LEU A 353 0.93 -0.18 7.72
C LEU A 353 0.50 0.89 8.74
N SER A 354 -0.65 0.71 9.38
CA SER A 354 -1.21 1.62 10.37
C SER A 354 -0.25 1.87 11.53
N SER A 355 0.41 0.83 12.04
CA SER A 355 1.35 0.95 13.16
C SER A 355 2.61 1.75 12.83
N HIS A 356 2.99 1.86 11.55
CA HIS A 356 4.16 2.62 11.12
C HIS A 356 3.80 4.04 10.63
N VAL A 357 2.62 4.19 10.03
CA VAL A 357 2.21 5.44 9.38
C VAL A 357 1.44 6.36 10.33
N LEU A 358 0.54 5.79 11.15
CA LEU A 358 -0.30 6.59 12.03
C LEU A 358 0.36 6.79 13.40
N PRO A 359 0.21 7.96 14.03
CA PRO A 359 0.71 8.18 15.38
C PRO A 359 0.06 7.17 16.34
N ALA A 360 0.86 6.53 17.18
CA ALA A 360 0.37 5.65 18.23
C ALA A 360 -0.55 6.47 19.17
N PRO A 361 -1.72 5.93 19.60
CA PRO A 361 -2.45 6.54 20.70
C PRO A 361 -1.52 6.57 21.93
N HIS A 362 -1.43 7.70 22.60
CA HIS A 362 -0.51 8.11 23.67
C HIS A 362 -0.22 7.08 24.77
N SER A 363 0.35 5.93 24.47
CA SER A 363 0.77 4.94 25.48
C SER A 363 1.68 3.81 24.99
N ALA A 364 2.39 4.00 23.88
CA ALA A 364 3.51 3.11 23.61
C ALA A 364 4.76 3.99 23.53
N SER A 365 5.55 3.99 24.58
CA SER A 365 6.94 4.33 24.50
C SER A 365 7.51 3.64 23.26
N GLU A 366 8.00 4.43 22.29
CA GLU A 366 8.92 3.89 21.27
C GLU A 366 9.90 2.96 22.01
N PRO A 367 10.21 1.78 21.46
CA PRO A 367 11.30 1.01 22.05
C PRO A 367 12.45 1.99 22.14
N ALA A 368 12.91 2.23 23.37
CA ALA A 368 14.01 3.12 23.68
C ALA A 368 15.24 2.60 22.92
N CYS A 369 15.40 3.03 21.67
CA CYS A 369 16.70 3.08 21.04
C CYS A 369 17.48 4.05 21.91
N ASP A 370 18.60 3.59 22.44
CA ASP A 370 19.50 4.36 23.24
C ASP A 370 19.68 5.76 22.62
N PRO A 371 19.33 6.88 23.30
CA PRO A 371 19.46 8.21 22.74
C PRO A 371 20.87 8.51 22.21
N SER A 372 21.88 7.78 22.69
CA SER A 372 23.27 7.83 22.25
C SER A 372 23.52 7.26 20.85
N SER A 373 22.56 6.51 20.26
CA SER A 373 22.69 5.89 18.93
C SER A 373 21.93 6.63 17.83
N ARG A 374 21.49 7.87 18.07
CA ARG A 374 20.76 8.67 17.09
C ARG A 374 21.44 10.01 16.82
N ILE A 375 21.66 10.32 15.53
CA ILE A 375 22.22 11.60 15.10
C ILE A 375 21.28 12.73 15.52
N GLN A 376 21.80 13.71 16.29
CA GLN A 376 21.06 14.90 16.69
C GLN A 376 21.08 15.93 15.56
N ARG A 377 19.99 16.68 15.41
CA ARG A 377 19.87 17.72 14.41
C ARG A 377 19.42 19.02 15.05
N THR A 378 20.17 20.08 14.79
CA THR A 378 19.86 21.40 15.33
C THR A 378 19.84 22.45 14.21
N PRO A 379 18.86 23.37 14.19
CA PRO A 379 18.85 24.46 13.23
C PRO A 379 20.04 25.39 13.46
N CYS A 380 20.69 25.82 12.37
CA CYS A 380 21.80 26.77 12.39
C CYS A 380 21.78 27.59 11.08
N SER A 381 22.52 28.67 11.01
CA SER A 381 22.63 29.50 9.78
C SER A 381 23.51 28.85 8.70
N HIS A 382 24.35 27.89 9.05
CA HIS A 382 25.30 27.21 8.16
C HIS A 382 25.41 25.73 8.51
N LEU A 383 25.98 24.92 7.61
CA LEU A 383 26.20 23.50 7.82
C LEU A 383 27.42 23.28 8.73
N LYS A 384 27.21 22.64 9.89
CA LYS A 384 28.27 22.21 10.80
C LYS A 384 27.99 20.80 11.28
N ILE A 385 29.00 19.97 11.31
CA ILE A 385 28.95 18.58 11.75
C ILE A 385 29.90 18.43 12.94
N GLU A 386 29.43 17.84 14.04
CA GLU A 386 30.23 17.63 15.26
C GLU A 386 30.23 16.15 15.64
N SER A 387 31.43 15.56 15.64
CA SER A 387 31.69 14.16 16.07
C SER A 387 30.72 13.14 15.45
N LEU A 388 30.41 13.28 14.15
CA LEU A 388 29.45 12.43 13.46
C LEU A 388 30.05 11.04 13.20
N THR A 389 29.44 10.02 13.78
CA THR A 389 29.67 8.61 13.41
C THR A 389 28.42 8.09 12.69
N LEU A 390 28.58 7.62 11.46
CA LEU A 390 27.49 7.25 10.57
C LEU A 390 27.48 5.75 10.28
N CYS A 391 26.34 5.10 10.52
CA CYS A 391 26.10 3.70 10.19
C CYS A 391 24.93 3.55 9.20
N PRO A 392 24.98 2.59 8.26
CA PRO A 392 23.84 2.29 7.40
C PRO A 392 22.65 1.78 8.22
N PRO A 393 21.41 2.04 7.80
CA PRO A 393 20.23 1.43 8.40
C PRO A 393 20.35 -0.10 8.44
N GLN A 394 20.05 -0.71 9.59
CA GLN A 394 20.10 -2.17 9.82
C GLN A 394 21.50 -2.81 9.67
N SER A 395 22.57 -2.06 9.83
CA SER A 395 23.95 -2.56 9.77
C SER A 395 24.78 -1.95 10.89
N GLU A 396 25.67 -2.73 11.46
CA GLU A 396 26.66 -2.28 12.47
C GLU A 396 27.94 -1.72 11.82
N ARG A 397 28.04 -1.75 10.48
CA ARG A 397 29.21 -1.24 9.77
C ARG A 397 29.31 0.27 9.92
N VAL A 398 30.39 0.78 10.48
CA VAL A 398 30.68 2.21 10.52
C VAL A 398 31.18 2.66 9.14
N LEU A 399 30.51 3.65 8.54
CA LEU A 399 30.90 4.24 7.26
C LEU A 399 31.81 5.47 7.45
N ILE A 400 31.55 6.26 8.48
CA ILE A 400 32.31 7.46 8.81
C ILE A 400 32.40 7.52 10.34
N LYS A 401 33.59 7.81 10.87
CA LYS A 401 33.84 7.84 12.30
C LYS A 401 34.30 9.24 12.71
N ASP A 402 33.62 9.81 13.70
CA ASP A 402 34.00 11.06 14.39
C ASP A 402 34.28 12.24 13.45
N LEU A 403 33.43 12.41 12.39
CA LEU A 403 33.57 13.52 11.44
C LEU A 403 33.19 14.84 12.11
N THR A 404 34.13 15.78 12.11
CA THR A 404 33.91 17.17 12.55
C THR A 404 34.26 18.14 11.41
N LEU A 405 33.29 18.93 10.97
CA LEU A 405 33.40 19.80 9.79
C LEU A 405 32.46 21.00 9.93
N ALA A 406 32.90 22.17 9.49
CA ALA A 406 32.04 23.35 9.34
C ALA A 406 32.20 23.95 7.94
N VAL A 407 31.09 24.24 7.27
CA VAL A 407 31.06 24.87 5.93
C VAL A 407 30.49 26.27 6.10
N GLN A 408 31.34 27.29 5.90
CA GLN A 408 30.93 28.68 6.06
C GLN A 408 30.06 29.16 4.89
N PRO A 409 29.21 30.17 5.10
CA PRO A 409 28.42 30.77 4.01
C PRO A 409 29.33 31.22 2.85
N GLY A 410 28.99 30.76 1.64
CA GLY A 410 29.75 31.04 0.42
C GLY A 410 30.93 30.08 0.16
N ASP A 411 31.22 29.13 1.05
CA ASP A 411 32.19 28.05 0.77
C ASP A 411 31.65 27.02 -0.20
N ALA A 412 32.56 26.26 -0.81
CA ALA A 412 32.22 25.14 -1.66
C ALA A 412 33.03 23.91 -1.26
N LEU A 413 32.32 22.91 -0.71
CA LEU A 413 32.86 21.64 -0.27
C LEU A 413 32.63 20.56 -1.33
N LEU A 414 33.69 19.92 -1.79
CA LEU A 414 33.62 18.71 -2.61
C LEU A 414 33.81 17.47 -1.71
N ILE A 415 32.88 16.53 -1.79
CA ILE A 415 32.98 15.23 -1.12
C ILE A 415 33.40 14.18 -2.15
N THR A 416 34.52 13.51 -1.91
CA THR A 416 35.10 12.51 -2.81
C THR A 416 35.55 11.27 -2.04
N GLY A 417 35.96 10.22 -2.76
CA GLY A 417 36.40 8.93 -2.22
C GLY A 417 35.89 7.77 -3.07
N ASP A 418 36.31 6.54 -2.75
CA ASP A 418 35.97 5.33 -3.48
C ASP A 418 34.46 5.04 -3.51
N SER A 419 34.04 4.20 -4.46
CA SER A 419 32.64 3.76 -4.49
C SER A 419 32.32 2.96 -3.23
N GLY A 420 31.18 3.29 -2.58
CA GLY A 420 30.76 2.63 -1.34
C GLY A 420 31.41 3.13 -0.03
N CYS A 421 32.24 4.18 -0.07
CA CYS A 421 32.86 4.78 1.13
C CYS A 421 31.88 5.60 2.01
N GLY A 422 30.65 5.87 1.54
CA GLY A 422 29.63 6.53 2.36
C GLY A 422 29.25 7.94 1.93
N LYS A 423 29.69 8.44 0.76
CA LYS A 423 29.41 9.81 0.26
C LYS A 423 27.92 10.14 0.25
N SER A 424 27.10 9.39 -0.48
CA SER A 424 25.65 9.61 -0.56
C SER A 424 24.95 9.33 0.79
N SER A 425 25.56 8.47 1.64
CA SER A 425 25.07 8.23 3.00
C SER A 425 25.23 9.47 3.88
N LEU A 426 26.37 10.17 3.76
CA LEU A 426 26.60 11.45 4.44
C LEU A 426 25.58 12.51 3.99
N LEU A 427 25.32 12.64 2.67
CA LEU A 427 24.30 13.57 2.20
C LEU A 427 22.91 13.22 2.72
N ARG A 428 22.55 11.92 2.79
CA ARG A 428 21.28 11.47 3.38
C ARG A 428 21.17 11.83 4.86
N ALA A 429 22.26 11.72 5.63
CA ALA A 429 22.29 12.17 7.01
C ALA A 429 22.14 13.69 7.13
N ILE A 430 22.83 14.47 6.29
CA ILE A 430 22.69 15.94 6.20
C ILE A 430 21.26 16.32 5.81
N ALA A 431 20.63 15.62 4.87
CA ALA A 431 19.24 15.83 4.46
C ALA A 431 18.21 15.41 5.54
N GLY A 432 18.65 14.71 6.60
CA GLY A 432 17.77 14.17 7.63
C GLY A 432 16.93 13.00 7.15
N LEU A 433 17.47 12.22 6.24
CA LEU A 433 16.87 10.97 5.77
C LEU A 433 17.43 9.76 6.54
N TRP A 434 18.63 9.88 7.10
CA TRP A 434 19.25 8.87 7.94
C TRP A 434 19.48 9.39 9.36
N HIS A 435 19.13 8.56 10.35
CA HIS A 435 19.18 8.92 11.77
C HIS A 435 20.08 8.01 12.60
N GLN A 436 20.58 6.91 12.02
CA GLN A 436 21.41 5.93 12.74
C GLN A 436 22.87 6.39 12.81
N GLY A 437 23.41 6.40 14.02
CA GLY A 437 24.76 6.87 14.31
C GLY A 437 24.79 7.73 15.57
N SER A 438 25.84 8.50 15.75
CA SER A 438 25.99 9.45 16.88
C SER A 438 26.56 10.78 16.37
N GLY A 439 26.53 11.82 17.21
CA GLY A 439 27.00 13.14 16.87
C GLY A 439 25.88 14.12 16.53
N THR A 440 26.26 15.35 16.16
CA THR A 440 25.30 16.44 15.90
C THR A 440 25.52 17.04 14.51
N ILE A 441 24.43 17.22 13.79
CA ILE A 441 24.39 17.95 12.50
C ILE A 441 23.62 19.25 12.71
N HIS A 442 24.31 20.38 12.61
CA HIS A 442 23.73 21.70 12.54
C HIS A 442 23.45 22.02 11.06
N HIS A 443 22.24 22.37 10.72
CA HIS A 443 21.84 22.56 9.32
C HIS A 443 21.07 23.87 9.13
N PRO A 444 21.21 24.53 7.96
CA PRO A 444 20.40 25.68 7.63
C PRO A 444 18.91 25.30 7.53
N PRO A 445 18.00 26.30 7.70
CA PRO A 445 16.58 26.11 7.47
C PRO A 445 16.31 25.44 6.11
N ARG A 446 15.25 24.63 6.03
CA ARG A 446 14.92 23.90 4.81
C ARG A 446 14.64 24.81 3.63
N GLU A 447 14.13 26.00 3.89
CA GLU A 447 13.82 27.04 2.91
C GLU A 447 15.08 27.60 2.24
N ASP A 448 16.19 27.63 2.99
CA ASP A 448 17.50 28.10 2.54
C ASP A 448 18.37 26.99 1.91
N CYS A 449 17.89 25.76 1.86
CA CYS A 449 18.66 24.59 1.41
C CYS A 449 17.97 23.83 0.29
N PHE A 450 18.67 23.57 -0.80
CA PHE A 450 18.15 22.83 -1.94
C PHE A 450 19.01 21.60 -2.24
N PHE A 451 18.36 20.43 -2.35
CA PHE A 451 19.03 19.16 -2.65
C PHE A 451 18.73 18.73 -4.09
N LEU A 452 19.77 18.50 -4.87
CA LEU A 452 19.68 17.88 -6.19
C LEU A 452 20.23 16.44 -6.13
N PRO A 453 19.38 15.43 -6.30
CA PRO A 453 19.83 14.05 -6.37
C PRO A 453 20.45 13.72 -7.72
N GLN A 454 21.16 12.61 -7.81
CA GLN A 454 21.77 12.10 -9.04
C GLN A 454 20.74 11.89 -10.17
N GLN A 455 19.58 11.34 -9.84
CA GLN A 455 18.44 11.22 -10.74
C GLN A 455 17.33 12.17 -10.26
N PRO A 456 17.08 13.26 -11.00
CA PRO A 456 16.03 14.21 -10.63
C PRO A 456 14.64 13.62 -10.75
N TYR A 457 13.79 13.94 -9.80
CA TYR A 457 12.37 13.59 -9.88
C TYR A 457 11.64 14.49 -10.89
N MET A 458 10.96 13.87 -11.85
CA MET A 458 10.07 14.55 -12.80
C MET A 458 8.62 14.33 -12.36
N GLN A 459 7.95 15.41 -11.92
CA GLN A 459 6.56 15.30 -11.47
C GLN A 459 5.59 15.26 -12.66
N PRO A 460 4.40 14.64 -12.53
CA PRO A 460 3.32 14.85 -13.48
C PRO A 460 2.87 16.31 -13.47
N GLY A 461 2.76 16.94 -14.65
CA GLY A 461 2.34 18.33 -14.72
C GLY A 461 2.94 19.07 -15.92
N SER A 462 2.80 20.39 -15.94
CA SER A 462 3.33 21.25 -17.00
C SER A 462 4.83 21.51 -16.87
N LEU A 463 5.48 22.01 -17.96
CA LEU A 463 6.88 22.44 -17.89
C LEU A 463 7.09 23.54 -16.84
N ARG A 464 6.12 24.46 -16.72
CA ARG A 464 6.10 25.46 -15.65
C ARG A 464 6.19 24.81 -14.27
N SER A 465 5.34 23.80 -14.02
CA SER A 465 5.35 23.10 -12.74
C SER A 465 6.65 22.34 -12.47
N GLN A 466 7.33 21.85 -13.53
CA GLN A 466 8.66 21.23 -13.38
C GLN A 466 9.70 22.23 -12.85
N LEU A 467 9.68 23.46 -13.33
CA LEU A 467 10.64 24.49 -12.90
C LEU A 467 10.38 24.99 -11.48
N ILE A 468 9.11 25.17 -11.12
CA ILE A 468 8.69 25.76 -9.84
C ILE A 468 8.81 24.77 -8.67
N TYR A 469 8.73 23.44 -8.96
CA TYR A 469 8.80 22.40 -7.92
C TYR A 469 10.01 22.56 -6.98
N PRO A 470 9.86 22.43 -5.64
CA PRO A 470 8.69 21.90 -4.90
C PRO A 470 7.70 22.95 -4.37
N SER A 471 7.77 24.19 -4.80
CA SER A 471 6.83 25.24 -4.36
C SER A 471 5.66 25.40 -5.35
N ASP A 472 4.63 26.13 -4.89
CA ASP A 472 3.47 26.53 -5.70
C ASP A 472 3.53 28.04 -6.07
N ARG A 473 4.73 28.54 -6.32
CA ARG A 473 4.93 29.96 -6.68
C ARG A 473 4.20 30.30 -7.97
N THR A 474 3.38 31.34 -7.95
CA THR A 474 2.64 31.85 -9.11
C THR A 474 3.08 33.27 -9.53
N ASP A 475 4.08 33.80 -8.85
CA ASP A 475 4.60 35.18 -9.02
C ASP A 475 5.60 35.32 -10.16
N LEU A 476 6.01 34.23 -10.82
CA LEU A 476 6.98 34.23 -11.89
C LEU A 476 6.31 34.44 -13.26
N SER A 477 6.78 35.43 -14.04
CA SER A 477 6.31 35.66 -15.40
C SER A 477 6.86 34.59 -16.38
N ASP A 478 6.22 34.47 -17.55
CA ASP A 478 6.67 33.55 -18.61
C ASP A 478 8.07 33.90 -19.10
N GLU A 479 8.38 35.19 -19.20
CA GLU A 479 9.71 35.68 -19.61
C GLU A 479 10.78 35.25 -18.60
N GLN A 480 10.47 35.31 -17.29
CA GLN A 480 11.39 34.87 -16.24
C GLN A 480 11.66 33.35 -16.34
N LEU A 481 10.61 32.55 -16.53
CA LEU A 481 10.75 31.09 -16.67
C LEU A 481 11.50 30.70 -17.94
N LEU A 482 11.28 31.39 -19.06
CA LEU A 482 12.03 31.20 -20.30
C LEU A 482 13.50 31.60 -20.14
N SER A 483 13.79 32.70 -19.47
CA SER A 483 15.15 33.10 -19.13
C SER A 483 15.87 32.08 -18.24
N ILE A 484 15.15 31.45 -17.29
CA ILE A 484 15.71 30.39 -16.45
C ILE A 484 16.02 29.15 -17.29
N LEU A 485 15.15 28.75 -18.24
CA LEU A 485 15.45 27.66 -19.17
C LEU A 485 16.69 27.95 -20.01
N GLU A 486 16.87 29.17 -20.49
CA GLU A 486 18.07 29.59 -21.21
C GLU A 486 19.32 29.49 -20.32
N GLN A 487 19.22 30.00 -19.09
CA GLN A 487 20.29 29.90 -18.09
C GLN A 487 20.63 28.45 -17.71
N ALA A 488 19.67 27.53 -17.76
CA ALA A 488 19.85 26.11 -17.55
C ALA A 488 20.32 25.36 -18.82
N HIS A 489 20.67 26.07 -19.89
CA HIS A 489 21.06 25.52 -21.19
C HIS A 489 19.95 24.67 -21.86
N LEU A 490 18.69 25.07 -21.70
CA LEU A 490 17.50 24.44 -22.32
C LEU A 490 16.65 25.47 -23.12
N PRO A 491 17.24 26.38 -23.93
CA PRO A 491 16.47 27.45 -24.58
C PRO A 491 15.39 26.94 -25.53
N TYR A 492 15.61 25.80 -26.17
CA TYR A 492 14.65 25.23 -27.14
C TYR A 492 13.56 24.37 -26.50
N LEU A 493 13.62 24.09 -25.19
CA LEU A 493 12.75 23.11 -24.59
C LEU A 493 11.27 23.55 -24.66
N ALA A 494 10.95 24.78 -24.27
CA ALA A 494 9.60 25.29 -24.32
C ALA A 494 9.00 25.25 -25.74
N GLY A 495 9.78 25.66 -26.76
CA GLY A 495 9.35 25.58 -28.17
C GLY A 495 9.15 24.14 -28.66
N ARG A 496 10.04 23.21 -28.26
CA ARG A 496 9.97 21.78 -28.63
C ARG A 496 8.72 21.09 -28.07
N VAL A 497 8.27 21.48 -26.91
CA VAL A 497 7.16 20.80 -26.22
C VAL A 497 5.81 21.49 -26.34
N GLY A 498 5.74 22.64 -27.01
CA GLY A 498 4.48 23.39 -27.21
C GLY A 498 4.17 24.41 -26.12
N GLY A 499 5.17 24.88 -25.38
CA GLY A 499 5.05 25.97 -24.40
C GLY A 499 5.26 25.53 -22.95
N LEU A 500 5.19 26.52 -22.05
CA LEU A 500 5.41 26.30 -20.61
C LEU A 500 4.28 25.48 -19.95
N ASP A 501 3.07 25.51 -20.50
CA ASP A 501 1.92 24.83 -19.93
C ASP A 501 1.66 23.44 -20.55
N ALA A 502 2.55 22.98 -21.43
CA ALA A 502 2.50 21.62 -21.98
C ALA A 502 2.64 20.56 -20.89
N VAL A 503 1.71 19.62 -20.84
CA VAL A 503 1.68 18.51 -19.88
C VAL A 503 2.07 17.22 -20.59
N LEU A 504 3.24 16.68 -20.25
CA LEU A 504 3.84 15.53 -20.91
C LEU A 504 4.45 14.56 -19.89
N ASP A 505 4.84 13.37 -20.34
CA ASP A 505 5.62 12.40 -19.56
C ASP A 505 7.12 12.79 -19.63
N TRP A 506 7.52 13.68 -18.73
CA TRP A 506 8.84 14.31 -18.72
C TRP A 506 9.98 13.30 -18.51
N GLU A 507 9.72 12.26 -17.73
CA GLU A 507 10.71 11.22 -17.43
C GLU A 507 11.11 10.44 -18.69
N LYS A 508 10.13 10.17 -19.58
CA LYS A 508 10.40 9.47 -20.85
C LYS A 508 10.82 10.41 -21.98
N LEU A 509 10.39 11.66 -21.94
CA LEU A 509 10.66 12.64 -23.00
C LEU A 509 12.07 13.23 -22.93
N LEU A 510 12.56 13.51 -21.72
CA LEU A 510 13.83 14.18 -21.49
C LEU A 510 14.95 13.15 -21.29
N SER A 511 16.08 13.37 -21.95
CA SER A 511 17.33 12.67 -21.63
C SER A 511 17.77 12.97 -20.18
N ILE A 512 18.56 12.09 -19.57
CA ILE A 512 19.05 12.29 -18.19
C ILE A 512 19.76 13.65 -18.03
N GLY A 513 20.56 14.06 -19.03
CA GLY A 513 21.22 15.36 -19.03
C GLY A 513 20.26 16.54 -19.12
N GLU A 514 19.14 16.43 -19.88
CA GLU A 514 18.10 17.45 -19.89
C GLU A 514 17.35 17.51 -18.56
N GLN A 515 17.07 16.35 -17.95
CA GLN A 515 16.46 16.27 -16.61
C GLN A 515 17.35 16.94 -15.55
N GLN A 516 18.67 16.71 -15.58
CA GLN A 516 19.63 17.34 -14.67
C GLN A 516 19.68 18.86 -14.88
N ARG A 517 19.72 19.35 -16.15
CA ARG A 517 19.65 20.80 -16.44
C ARG A 517 18.34 21.42 -15.99
N LEU A 518 17.21 20.73 -16.18
CA LEU A 518 15.91 21.20 -15.71
C LEU A 518 15.85 21.28 -14.18
N ALA A 519 16.44 20.31 -13.48
CA ALA A 519 16.57 20.34 -12.02
C ALA A 519 17.48 21.48 -11.53
N PHE A 520 18.50 21.85 -12.29
CA PHE A 520 19.28 23.06 -12.05
C PHE A 520 18.44 24.32 -12.24
N GLY A 521 17.54 24.35 -13.21
CA GLY A 521 16.56 25.43 -13.38
C GLY A 521 15.73 25.66 -12.10
N ARG A 522 15.39 24.60 -11.36
CA ARG A 522 14.73 24.71 -10.06
C ARG A 522 15.58 25.47 -9.04
N VAL A 523 16.89 25.21 -9.00
CA VAL A 523 17.79 25.97 -8.10
C VAL A 523 17.80 27.46 -8.47
N LEU A 524 17.77 27.76 -9.76
CA LEU A 524 17.74 29.17 -10.23
C LEU A 524 16.42 29.88 -9.89
N VAL A 525 15.30 29.12 -9.87
CA VAL A 525 13.98 29.63 -9.45
C VAL A 525 13.93 29.91 -7.95
N HIS A 526 14.51 29.03 -7.13
CA HIS A 526 14.39 29.11 -5.67
C HIS A 526 15.46 29.96 -5.00
N GLU A 527 16.59 30.17 -5.66
CA GLU A 527 17.75 30.96 -5.17
C GLU A 527 18.16 30.63 -3.73
N PRO A 528 18.36 29.34 -3.39
CA PRO A 528 18.69 28.94 -2.02
C PRO A 528 20.10 29.42 -1.62
N ARG A 529 20.31 29.64 -0.31
CA ARG A 529 21.64 30.00 0.23
C ARG A 529 22.61 28.82 0.21
N THR A 530 22.10 27.60 0.31
CA THR A 530 22.90 26.37 0.31
C THR A 530 22.36 25.38 -0.72
N VAL A 531 23.23 24.85 -1.58
CA VAL A 531 22.89 23.81 -2.56
C VAL A 531 23.72 22.58 -2.29
N ILE A 532 23.03 21.44 -2.24
CA ILE A 532 23.66 20.13 -2.04
C ILE A 532 23.42 19.27 -3.29
N LEU A 533 24.51 18.82 -3.91
CA LEU A 533 24.53 18.13 -5.20
C LEU A 533 25.05 16.69 -5.02
N ASP A 534 24.22 15.67 -5.29
CA ASP A 534 24.64 14.26 -5.30
C ASP A 534 24.83 13.80 -6.75
N GLU A 535 26.02 13.95 -7.30
CA GLU A 535 26.36 13.63 -8.70
C GLU A 535 25.39 14.23 -9.72
N ALA A 536 24.78 15.37 -9.40
CA ALA A 536 23.67 15.97 -10.15
C ALA A 536 24.07 16.51 -11.54
N THR A 537 25.34 16.46 -11.88
CA THR A 537 25.91 16.90 -13.17
C THR A 537 26.59 15.77 -13.94
N SER A 538 26.46 14.52 -13.49
CA SER A 538 27.18 13.37 -14.05
C SER A 538 26.86 13.10 -15.53
N ALA A 539 25.66 13.44 -16.01
CA ALA A 539 25.23 13.30 -17.41
C ALA A 539 25.44 14.56 -18.26
N LEU A 540 26.09 15.60 -17.72
CA LEU A 540 26.41 16.83 -18.46
C LEU A 540 27.79 16.76 -19.09
N ASP A 541 27.98 17.48 -20.20
CA ASP A 541 29.30 17.77 -20.70
C ASP A 541 30.05 18.77 -19.81
N SER A 542 31.37 18.80 -19.91
CA SER A 542 32.23 19.59 -19.03
C SER A 542 32.01 21.11 -19.16
N ALA A 543 31.54 21.60 -20.31
CA ALA A 543 31.28 23.02 -20.53
C ALA A 543 30.00 23.46 -19.82
N ASN A 544 28.92 22.69 -20.00
CA ASN A 544 27.64 22.93 -19.33
C ASN A 544 27.79 22.79 -17.81
N GLU A 545 28.45 21.73 -17.33
CA GLU A 545 28.76 21.52 -15.92
C GLU A 545 29.48 22.74 -15.31
N SER A 546 30.57 23.18 -15.94
CA SER A 546 31.34 24.33 -15.48
C SER A 546 30.55 25.62 -15.45
N SER A 547 29.72 25.85 -16.48
CA SER A 547 28.87 27.05 -16.54
C SER A 547 27.86 27.11 -15.39
N LEU A 548 27.22 25.96 -15.06
CA LEU A 548 26.26 25.87 -13.98
C LEU A 548 26.90 26.08 -12.60
N TYR A 549 28.05 25.42 -12.34
CA TYR A 549 28.79 25.66 -11.09
C TYR A 549 29.25 27.11 -10.95
N LYS A 550 29.75 27.73 -12.02
CA LYS A 550 30.15 29.12 -12.01
C LYS A 550 29.00 30.06 -11.62
N ARG A 551 27.81 29.87 -12.19
CA ARG A 551 26.61 30.67 -11.85
C ARG A 551 26.26 30.59 -10.37
N LEU A 552 26.32 29.40 -9.75
CA LEU A 552 26.07 29.23 -8.32
C LEU A 552 27.13 29.96 -7.49
N ARG A 553 28.40 29.87 -7.89
CA ARG A 553 29.52 30.57 -7.21
C ARG A 553 29.41 32.10 -7.33
N ASP A 554 29.06 32.61 -8.50
CA ASP A 554 28.89 34.04 -8.76
C ASP A 554 27.77 34.66 -7.89
N LYS A 555 26.74 33.84 -7.54
CA LYS A 555 25.67 34.24 -6.59
C LYS A 555 26.07 34.13 -5.12
N GLY A 556 27.28 33.67 -4.80
CA GLY A 556 27.73 33.48 -3.42
C GLY A 556 27.06 32.31 -2.69
N THR A 557 26.45 31.35 -3.43
CA THR A 557 25.78 30.18 -2.87
C THR A 557 26.79 29.24 -2.22
N THR A 558 26.47 28.74 -1.02
CA THR A 558 27.23 27.69 -0.34
C THR A 558 26.99 26.37 -1.05
N LEU A 559 28.05 25.66 -1.44
CA LEU A 559 27.95 24.41 -2.19
C LEU A 559 28.46 23.22 -1.37
N VAL A 560 27.73 22.10 -1.42
CA VAL A 560 28.20 20.79 -0.97
C VAL A 560 27.95 19.80 -2.11
N SER A 561 29.02 19.30 -2.73
CA SER A 561 28.88 18.48 -3.96
C SER A 561 29.55 17.13 -3.79
N ILE A 562 28.92 16.07 -4.31
CA ILE A 562 29.61 14.81 -4.65
C ILE A 562 29.88 14.83 -6.14
N ALA A 563 31.15 14.71 -6.54
CA ALA A 563 31.52 14.55 -7.94
C ALA A 563 32.81 13.75 -8.09
N HIS A 564 32.96 13.14 -9.26
CA HIS A 564 34.12 12.29 -9.60
C HIS A 564 34.98 12.89 -10.75
N ARG A 565 34.65 14.08 -11.25
CA ARG A 565 35.35 14.74 -12.34
C ARG A 565 36.31 15.80 -11.84
N ALA A 566 37.56 15.76 -12.30
CA ALA A 566 38.57 16.75 -11.92
C ALA A 566 38.17 18.19 -12.30
N GLY A 567 37.40 18.38 -13.40
CA GLY A 567 36.94 19.70 -13.83
C GLY A 567 36.09 20.46 -12.81
N VAL A 568 35.42 19.75 -11.88
CA VAL A 568 34.58 20.34 -10.86
C VAL A 568 35.38 20.95 -9.72
N LEU A 569 36.59 20.46 -9.47
CA LEU A 569 37.47 20.87 -8.38
C LEU A 569 37.71 22.39 -8.36
N ARG A 570 37.90 23.02 -9.54
CA ARG A 570 38.15 24.48 -9.68
C ARG A 570 37.00 25.36 -9.15
N HIS A 571 35.81 24.80 -8.97
CA HIS A 571 34.64 25.52 -8.44
C HIS A 571 34.47 25.33 -6.92
N HIS A 572 35.34 24.55 -6.29
CA HIS A 572 35.31 24.25 -4.88
C HIS A 572 36.47 24.90 -4.12
N THR A 573 36.26 25.11 -2.84
CA THR A 573 37.29 25.68 -1.94
C THR A 573 38.00 24.60 -1.15
N HIS A 574 37.28 23.54 -0.80
CA HIS A 574 37.76 22.45 0.05
C HIS A 574 37.29 21.08 -0.48
N VAL A 575 38.05 20.04 -0.16
CA VAL A 575 37.74 18.65 -0.48
C VAL A 575 37.68 17.83 0.79
N LEU A 576 36.57 17.16 1.03
CA LEU A 576 36.44 16.11 2.03
C LEU A 576 36.67 14.77 1.34
N TRP A 577 37.77 14.12 1.62
CA TRP A 577 38.09 12.78 1.12
C TRP A 577 37.71 11.72 2.15
N LEU A 578 36.84 10.75 1.77
CA LEU A 578 36.44 9.61 2.58
C LEU A 578 37.28 8.40 2.21
N THR A 579 38.03 7.87 3.16
CA THR A 579 39.03 6.79 2.91
C THR A 579 38.41 5.39 2.74
N GLY A 580 37.11 5.22 3.10
CA GLY A 580 36.38 3.95 2.95
C GLY A 580 36.50 2.97 4.13
N ASP A 581 37.42 3.20 5.04
CA ASP A 581 37.60 2.45 6.28
C ASP A 581 37.00 3.15 7.53
N GLY A 582 36.20 4.19 7.27
CA GLY A 582 35.61 5.05 8.31
C GLY A 582 36.38 6.33 8.56
N GLY A 583 37.60 6.48 8.00
CA GLY A 583 38.41 7.68 8.08
C GLY A 583 38.00 8.76 7.08
N TRP A 584 38.49 9.97 7.29
CA TRP A 584 38.28 11.14 6.46
C TRP A 584 39.42 12.13 6.57
N GLU A 585 39.63 12.88 5.50
CA GLU A 585 40.63 13.96 5.46
C GLU A 585 40.02 15.19 4.75
N VAL A 586 40.47 16.39 5.15
CA VAL A 586 40.05 17.66 4.52
C VAL A 586 41.27 18.33 3.90
N HIS A 587 41.17 18.66 2.62
CA HIS A 587 42.21 19.32 1.86
C HIS A 587 41.71 20.63 1.28
N ALA A 588 42.60 21.60 1.06
CA ALA A 588 42.30 22.72 0.19
C ALA A 588 42.16 22.23 -1.26
N ALA A 589 41.21 22.78 -2.01
CA ALA A 589 40.95 22.30 -3.39
C ALA A 589 42.17 22.47 -4.31
N GLY A 590 43.04 23.49 -4.07
CA GLY A 590 44.26 23.69 -4.82
C GLY A 590 45.34 22.62 -4.63
N ASP A 591 45.31 21.93 -3.51
CA ASP A 591 46.32 20.94 -3.12
C ASP A 591 45.87 19.50 -3.42
N TYR A 592 44.61 19.30 -3.83
CA TYR A 592 44.03 17.97 -4.08
C TYR A 592 44.15 17.54 -5.55
N GLN A 593 44.59 16.32 -5.80
CA GLN A 593 44.67 15.69 -7.11
C GLN A 593 43.90 14.38 -7.13
N PHE A 594 43.01 14.16 -8.11
CA PHE A 594 42.14 12.98 -8.19
C PHE A 594 42.88 11.66 -8.44
N ASP A 595 44.04 11.69 -9.10
CA ASP A 595 44.73 10.49 -9.60
C ASP A 595 45.96 10.08 -8.78
N VAL A 596 46.27 10.74 -7.69
CA VAL A 596 47.41 10.40 -6.83
C VAL A 596 46.91 9.68 -5.58
N THR A 597 47.29 8.42 -5.44
CA THR A 597 47.18 7.69 -4.16
C THR A 597 48.01 8.45 -3.11
N MET A 598 47.38 9.35 -2.35
CA MET A 598 48.07 10.07 -1.28
C MET A 598 48.59 9.08 -0.26
N PRO A 599 49.87 9.19 0.17
CA PRO A 599 50.38 8.38 1.26
C PRO A 599 49.57 8.67 2.52
N ARG A 600 49.11 7.62 3.20
CA ARG A 600 48.35 7.73 4.45
C ARG A 600 49.10 8.61 5.45
N ALA A 601 48.64 9.86 5.63
CA ALA A 601 49.09 10.70 6.71
C ALA A 601 48.49 10.17 8.02
N SER A 602 49.31 10.05 9.03
CA SER A 602 48.87 9.66 10.39
C SER A 602 47.79 10.63 10.87
N VAL A 603 46.69 10.09 11.36
CA VAL A 603 45.51 10.80 11.89
C VAL A 603 45.94 11.94 12.80
N ALA A 604 45.89 13.18 12.32
CA ALA A 604 46.04 14.37 13.13
C ALA A 604 44.71 14.61 13.85
N GLN A 605 44.64 14.31 15.13
CA GLN A 605 43.57 14.71 16.03
C GLN A 605 43.65 16.22 16.26
N GLY A 606 43.03 17.02 15.41
CA GLY A 606 42.86 18.44 15.60
C GLY A 606 41.66 18.95 14.78
N VAL A 607 40.82 19.73 15.44
CA VAL A 607 39.70 20.42 14.77
C VAL A 607 40.26 21.28 13.66
N PRO A 608 39.95 21.08 12.38
CA PRO A 608 40.41 21.97 11.31
C PRO A 608 39.77 23.33 11.52
N VAL A 609 40.56 24.30 12.01
CA VAL A 609 40.17 25.70 12.01
C VAL A 609 40.38 26.19 10.58
N TRP A 610 39.34 26.58 9.89
CA TRP A 610 39.40 27.17 8.56
C TRP A 610 40.25 28.44 8.64
N PRO A 611 41.27 28.65 7.79
CA PRO A 611 41.92 29.96 7.69
C PRO A 611 40.88 31.00 7.23
N SER A 612 40.81 32.13 7.98
CA SER A 612 39.95 33.24 7.61
C SER A 612 40.34 33.77 6.22
N ARG A 613 39.35 34.23 5.45
CA ARG A 613 39.50 34.77 4.06
C ARG A 613 40.60 35.84 3.93
N ASP A 614 40.99 36.47 5.02
CA ASP A 614 41.95 37.58 5.02
C ASP A 614 43.42 37.14 4.86
N THR A 615 43.72 35.83 4.95
CA THR A 615 45.08 35.32 4.85
C THR A 615 45.49 34.88 3.43
N VAL A 616 44.55 34.77 2.49
CA VAL A 616 44.81 34.26 1.13
C VAL A 616 45.01 35.38 0.10
N MET A 617 44.84 36.66 0.47
CA MET A 617 45.06 37.82 -0.44
C MET A 617 46.47 38.43 -0.28
N ALA A 618 47.36 37.81 0.47
CA ALA A 618 48.72 38.36 0.72
C ALA A 618 49.83 37.34 0.37
N SER A 619 49.68 36.61 -0.75
CA SER A 619 50.81 35.89 -1.36
C SER A 619 50.66 35.79 -2.89
#